data_22064c8f747d206e8e225913ba0fc587
#
_entry.id   22064c8f747d206e8e225913ba0fc587
#
_cell.length_a   1.000
_cell.length_b   1.000
_cell.length_c   1.000
_cell.angle_alpha   90.00
_cell.angle_beta   90.00
_cell.angle_gamma   90.00
#
_symmetry.space_group_name_H-M   'P 1'
#
loop_
_entity.id
_entity.type
_entity.pdbx_description
1 polymer ?
#
loop_
_entity_poly.entity_id
_entity_poly.type
_entity_poly.pdbx_seq_one_letter_code
_entity_poly.pdbx_strand_id
1 'polypeptide(L)' 'MGRNQHVTIHDRGWAVTPEGAAVPSAVFKTQSAAWEKAKSIARRERSDAVLHGKDGHVRERNTYAAIPKAAKG' A
#
# COMPACT_ATOMS: atom_id res chain seq x y z
N MET A 1 -7.70 -3.06 13.26
CA MET A 1 -7.39 -2.15 12.24
C MET A 1 -5.94 -2.08 11.94
N GLY A 2 -5.59 -2.27 10.72
CA GLY A 2 -4.21 -2.22 10.30
C GLY A 2 -3.82 -0.84 9.84
N ARG A 3 -2.54 -0.66 9.64
CA ARG A 3 -2.01 0.58 9.10
C ARG A 3 -2.15 0.60 7.59
N ASN A 4 -2.26 1.80 7.05
CA ASN A 4 -2.20 1.96 5.60
C ASN A 4 -0.84 1.51 5.10
N GLN A 5 -0.80 1.00 3.89
CA GLN A 5 0.44 0.50 3.31
C GLN A 5 0.86 1.44 2.18
N HIS A 6 2.11 1.87 2.19
CA HIS A 6 2.64 2.76 1.17
C HIS A 6 3.69 2.06 0.34
N VAL A 7 3.59 2.23 -0.97
CA VAL A 7 4.62 1.74 -1.89
C VAL A 7 5.40 2.94 -2.37
N THR A 8 6.70 2.97 -2.07
CA THR A 8 7.55 4.09 -2.43
C THR A 8 8.82 3.59 -3.10
N ILE A 9 9.45 4.48 -3.88
CA ILE A 9 10.71 4.15 -4.53
C ILE A 9 11.76 3.87 -3.46
N HIS A 10 12.64 2.93 -3.74
CA HIS A 10 13.66 2.48 -2.81
C HIS A 10 14.94 2.22 -3.59
N ASP A 11 16.09 2.27 -2.91
CA ASP A 11 17.37 2.00 -3.56
C ASP A 11 17.39 0.66 -4.30
N ARG A 12 16.71 -0.32 -3.75
CA ARG A 12 16.70 -1.66 -4.35
C ARG A 12 15.44 -1.96 -5.13
N GLY A 13 14.64 -0.94 -5.41
CA GLY A 13 13.43 -1.13 -6.17
C GLY A 13 12.27 -0.37 -5.56
N TRP A 14 11.32 -1.08 -4.96
CA TRP A 14 10.12 -0.48 -4.40
C TRP A 14 9.82 -1.08 -3.05
N ALA A 15 9.59 -0.22 -2.09
CA ALA A 15 9.38 -0.62 -0.70
C ALA A 15 7.90 -0.59 -0.35
N VAL A 16 7.48 -1.56 0.45
CA VAL A 16 6.15 -1.54 1.07
C VAL A 16 6.38 -1.19 2.53
N THR A 17 5.84 -0.05 2.95
CA THR A 17 6.07 0.47 4.30
C THR A 17 4.74 0.76 4.96
N PRO A 18 4.51 0.20 6.16
CA PRO A 18 3.31 0.56 6.92
C PRO A 18 3.38 2.03 7.32
N GLU A 19 2.24 2.69 7.33
CA GLU A 19 2.20 4.09 7.69
C GLU A 19 2.79 4.29 9.08
N GLY A 20 3.69 5.25 9.21
CA GLY A 20 4.33 5.55 10.47
C GLY A 20 5.51 4.67 10.82
N ALA A 21 5.79 3.64 10.02
CA ALA A 21 6.94 2.78 10.28
C ALA A 21 8.23 3.43 9.79
N ALA A 22 9.31 3.20 10.51
CA ALA A 22 10.60 3.77 10.13
C ALA A 22 11.27 2.97 9.03
N VAL A 23 10.92 1.69 8.89
CA VAL A 23 11.56 0.83 7.90
C VAL A 23 10.49 0.08 7.12
N PRO A 24 10.79 -0.29 5.87
CA PRO A 24 9.83 -1.05 5.08
C PRO A 24 9.67 -2.47 5.60
N SER A 25 8.50 -3.04 5.38
CA SER A 25 8.27 -4.42 5.72
C SER A 25 8.73 -5.35 4.60
N ALA A 26 8.86 -4.83 3.39
CA ALA A 26 9.31 -5.63 2.24
C ALA A 26 9.80 -4.71 1.15
N VAL A 27 10.71 -5.22 0.33
CA VAL A 27 11.23 -4.49 -0.83
C VAL A 27 11.17 -5.43 -2.02
N PHE A 28 10.69 -4.91 -3.14
CA PHE A 28 10.52 -5.68 -4.35
C PHE A 28 11.27 -5.00 -5.50
N LYS A 29 11.63 -5.77 -6.50
CA LYS A 29 12.34 -5.21 -7.64
C LYS A 29 11.47 -4.36 -8.53
N THR A 30 10.17 -4.62 -8.55
CA THR A 30 9.27 -3.88 -9.44
C THR A 30 8.18 -3.22 -8.63
N GLN A 31 7.67 -2.10 -9.18
CA GLN A 31 6.56 -1.40 -8.58
C GLN A 31 5.33 -2.31 -8.53
N SER A 32 5.12 -3.07 -9.59
CA SER A 32 3.96 -3.95 -9.68
C SER A 32 3.94 -4.99 -8.56
N ALA A 33 5.08 -5.61 -8.30
CA ALA A 33 5.16 -6.62 -7.24
C ALA A 33 4.90 -5.99 -5.88
N ALA A 34 5.51 -4.83 -5.64
CA ALA A 34 5.29 -4.12 -4.37
C ALA A 34 3.84 -3.72 -4.21
N TRP A 35 3.23 -3.26 -5.30
CA TRP A 35 1.84 -2.82 -5.26
C TRP A 35 0.90 -3.97 -4.94
N GLU A 36 1.14 -5.15 -5.54
CA GLU A 36 0.32 -6.31 -5.25
C GLU A 36 0.44 -6.71 -3.78
N LYS A 37 1.64 -6.64 -3.23
CA LYS A 37 1.83 -6.97 -1.82
C LYS A 37 1.11 -5.96 -0.93
N ALA A 38 1.25 -4.68 -1.23
CA ALA A 38 0.62 -3.64 -0.44
C ALA A 38 -0.89 -3.79 -0.44
N LYS A 39 -1.46 -4.07 -1.61
CA LYS A 39 -2.91 -4.26 -1.72
C LYS A 39 -3.37 -5.47 -0.93
N SER A 40 -2.58 -6.54 -0.97
CA SER A 40 -2.92 -7.76 -0.24
C SER A 40 -2.97 -7.51 1.27
N ILE A 41 -1.97 -6.80 1.78
CA ILE A 41 -1.93 -6.48 3.20
C ILE A 41 -3.08 -5.55 3.58
N ALA A 42 -3.27 -4.51 2.78
CA ALA A 42 -4.30 -3.52 3.08
C ALA A 42 -5.69 -4.16 3.07
N ARG A 43 -5.92 -5.08 2.12
CA ARG A 43 -7.20 -5.77 2.04
C ARG A 43 -7.44 -6.60 3.30
N ARG A 44 -6.42 -7.32 3.73
CA ARG A 44 -6.54 -8.16 4.91
C ARG A 44 -6.75 -7.33 6.17
N GLU A 45 -6.12 -6.17 6.23
CA GLU A 45 -6.18 -5.33 7.41
C GLU A 45 -7.23 -4.23 7.33
N ARG A 46 -7.96 -4.21 6.23
CA ARG A 46 -9.03 -3.21 6.04
C ARG A 46 -8.52 -1.80 6.14
N SER A 47 -7.43 -1.55 5.44
CA SER A 47 -6.80 -0.24 5.42
C SER A 47 -6.62 0.18 3.97
N ASP A 48 -5.82 1.23 3.75
CA ASP A 48 -5.58 1.75 2.42
C ASP A 48 -4.22 1.27 1.91
N ALA A 49 -4.15 1.04 0.61
CA ALA A 49 -2.88 0.85 -0.07
C ALA A 49 -2.66 2.10 -0.92
N VAL A 50 -1.48 2.71 -0.79
CA VAL A 50 -1.16 3.96 -1.48
C VAL A 50 0.07 3.75 -2.33
N LEU A 51 -0.06 3.99 -3.62
CA LEU A 51 1.04 3.83 -4.56
C LEU A 51 1.63 5.19 -4.88
N HIS A 52 2.92 5.36 -4.61
CA HIS A 52 3.64 6.58 -4.92
C HIS A 52 4.48 6.36 -6.17
N GLY A 53 4.61 7.39 -6.99
CA GLY A 53 5.48 7.34 -8.15
C GLY A 53 6.92 7.58 -7.76
N LYS A 54 7.81 7.53 -8.76
CA LYS A 54 9.23 7.78 -8.52
C LYS A 54 9.49 9.17 -7.98
N ASP A 55 8.61 10.10 -8.30
CA ASP A 55 8.75 11.48 -7.84
C ASP A 55 8.14 11.70 -6.47
N GLY A 56 7.61 10.64 -5.84
CA GLY A 56 7.03 10.74 -4.52
C GLY A 56 5.56 11.10 -4.50
N HIS A 57 4.98 11.49 -5.62
CA HIS A 57 3.57 11.84 -5.65
C HIS A 57 2.69 10.60 -5.65
N VAL A 58 1.51 10.72 -5.07
CA VAL A 58 0.57 9.61 -5.05
C VAL A 58 0.04 9.38 -6.46
N ARG A 59 0.16 8.13 -6.92
CA ARG A 59 -0.35 7.73 -8.22
C ARG A 59 -1.68 7.03 -8.12
N GLU A 60 -1.85 6.24 -7.08
CA GLU A 60 -3.06 5.43 -6.96
C GLU A 60 -3.31 5.14 -5.49
N ARG A 61 -4.56 4.99 -5.14
CA ARG A 61 -4.93 4.69 -3.77
C ARG A 61 -6.14 3.77 -3.79
N ASN A 62 -6.02 2.63 -3.12
CA ASN A 62 -7.13 1.70 -2.98
C ASN A 62 -7.52 1.61 -1.52
N THR A 63 -8.79 1.77 -1.25
CA THR A 63 -9.30 1.76 0.11
C THR A 63 -10.04 0.46 0.36
N TYR A 64 -9.59 -0.25 1.38
CA TYR A 64 -10.22 -1.51 1.79
C TYR A 64 -10.80 -1.42 3.19
N ALA A 65 -10.92 -0.20 3.70
CA ALA A 65 -11.54 0.00 5.00
C ALA A 65 -12.96 -0.56 4.96
N ALA A 66 -13.52 -0.79 6.14
CA ALA A 66 -14.82 -1.42 6.21
C ALA A 66 -15.81 -0.73 5.30
N ILE A 67 -16.34 -1.49 4.36
CA ILE A 67 -17.34 -0.98 3.46
C ILE A 67 -18.69 -1.48 3.96
N PRO A 68 -19.60 -0.58 4.30
CA PRO A 68 -20.91 -1.00 4.79
C PRO A 68 -21.57 -1.88 3.77
N LYS A 69 -22.19 -2.93 4.21
CA LYS A 69 -22.87 -3.81 3.30
C LYS A 69 -23.92 -3.11 2.49
N ALA A 70 -24.56 -2.15 3.10
CA ALA A 70 -25.59 -1.39 2.40
C ALA A 70 -24.99 -0.67 1.19
N ALA A 71 -23.75 -0.29 1.28
CA ALA A 71 -23.12 0.43 0.18
C ALA A 71 -22.89 -0.46 -1.02
N LYS A 72 -22.92 -1.74 -0.83
CA LYS A 72 -22.73 -2.64 -1.96
C LYS A 72 -23.95 -2.79 -2.79
N GLY A 73 -25.02 -2.37 -2.23
CA GLY A 73 -26.29 -2.34 -2.96
C GLY A 73 -26.83 -3.66 -3.30
#